data_62136b7630e0df8b5b90897739c073fa
#
_entry.id   62136b7630e0df8b5b90897739c073fa
#
_cell.length_a   1.000
_cell.length_b   1.000
_cell.length_c   1.000
_cell.angle_alpha   90.00
_cell.angle_beta   90.00
_cell.angle_gamma   90.00
#
_symmetry.space_group_name_H-M   'P 1'
#
loop_
_entity.id
_entity.type
_entity.pdbx_description
1 polymer ?
#
loop_
_entity_poly.entity_id
_entity_poly.type
_entity_poly.pdbx_seq_one_letter_code
_entity_poly.pdbx_strand_id
1 'polypeptide(L)'
;MKQNVLNTDLTGKVAVVTGASGTLCSIFAKALARAGAKVALLGRNMEKLKELADEIEAEGGIAKGYTCNVMNKANCLQVAEDVLADLGPCDILVNGAGGNNARANTDKEYFEMGDLESDIVTFFDLDESGVEMVFNLNFIGTLLPTQAFARQMVGREGCNILNISSMNAYLPLTKIPAYSGSKAAVTNFTQWLAVHFSKVGIRVNAIAPGFFASEQNAKLLFNEDGTPTDRTKKILAATPMGHFGDSEKDLVGALLFLLNNDAAGFITGICLPVDGGFSAYSGV
;
A
#
# COMPACT_ATOMS: atom_id res chain seq x y z
N MET A 1 27.41 -17.05 17.95
CA MET A 1 26.11 -16.51 18.41
C MET A 1 25.10 -16.77 17.31
N LYS A 2 23.87 -17.19 17.63
CA LYS A 2 22.79 -17.26 16.60
C LYS A 2 22.49 -15.84 16.14
N GLN A 3 22.42 -15.64 14.82
CA GLN A 3 22.07 -14.36 14.21
C GLN A 3 20.71 -13.89 14.75
N ASN A 4 20.54 -12.58 15.00
CA ASN A 4 19.25 -12.03 15.41
C ASN A 4 18.30 -12.14 14.22
N VAL A 5 17.28 -12.98 14.33
CA VAL A 5 16.29 -13.23 13.27
C VAL A 5 15.47 -11.99 12.87
N LEU A 6 15.49 -10.94 13.68
CA LEU A 6 14.80 -9.68 13.39
C LEU A 6 15.64 -8.71 12.56
N ASN A 7 16.92 -9.01 12.34
CA ASN A 7 17.76 -8.19 11.46
C ASN A 7 17.46 -8.54 10.01
N THR A 8 16.73 -7.68 9.32
CA THR A 8 16.35 -7.88 7.91
C THR A 8 17.48 -7.39 7.02
N ASP A 9 18.16 -8.33 6.36
CA ASP A 9 19.18 -8.06 5.35
C ASP A 9 18.62 -8.44 3.96
N LEU A 10 18.49 -7.45 3.08
CA LEU A 10 18.01 -7.60 1.71
C LEU A 10 19.13 -7.40 0.68
N THR A 11 20.39 -7.52 1.10
CA THR A 11 21.55 -7.36 0.20
C THR A 11 21.45 -8.32 -0.98
N GLY A 12 21.61 -7.77 -2.17
CA GLY A 12 21.53 -8.51 -3.43
C GLY A 12 20.10 -8.78 -3.94
N LYS A 13 19.05 -8.43 -3.19
CA LYS A 13 17.65 -8.53 -3.60
C LYS A 13 17.23 -7.35 -4.47
N VAL A 14 16.31 -7.61 -5.40
CA VAL A 14 15.64 -6.57 -6.19
C VAL A 14 14.21 -6.39 -5.68
N ALA A 15 13.92 -5.19 -5.19
CA ALA A 15 12.60 -4.80 -4.73
C ALA A 15 11.92 -3.85 -5.73
N VAL A 16 10.71 -4.17 -6.13
CA VAL A 16 9.87 -3.36 -7.01
C VAL A 16 8.76 -2.72 -6.17
N VAL A 17 8.64 -1.40 -6.22
CA VAL A 17 7.63 -0.65 -5.46
C VAL A 17 6.72 0.12 -6.41
N THR A 18 5.44 -0.26 -6.50
CA THR A 18 4.46 0.50 -7.30
C THR A 18 3.90 1.68 -6.51
N GLY A 19 3.61 2.78 -7.19
CA GLY A 19 3.18 4.01 -6.52
C GLY A 19 4.29 4.66 -5.68
N ALA A 20 5.55 4.43 -6.04
CA ALA A 20 6.73 4.79 -5.26
C ALA A 20 6.85 6.28 -4.93
N SER A 21 6.29 7.17 -5.75
CA SER A 21 6.23 8.62 -5.46
C SER A 21 5.13 9.04 -4.47
N GLY A 22 4.32 8.10 -3.97
CA GLY A 22 3.33 8.36 -2.93
C GLY A 22 3.95 8.31 -1.52
N THR A 23 3.31 9.00 -0.55
CA THR A 23 3.84 9.19 0.81
C THR A 23 4.32 7.90 1.48
N LEU A 24 3.49 6.86 1.52
CA LEU A 24 3.86 5.61 2.21
C LEU A 24 4.89 4.80 1.41
N CYS A 25 4.74 4.76 0.08
CA CYS A 25 5.60 3.94 -0.76
C CYS A 25 7.00 4.53 -0.93
N SER A 26 7.18 5.86 -0.84
CA SER A 26 8.51 6.48 -0.80
C SER A 26 9.26 6.08 0.47
N ILE A 27 8.58 6.04 1.62
CA ILE A 27 9.15 5.57 2.88
C ILE A 27 9.55 4.09 2.79
N PHE A 28 8.68 3.25 2.19
CA PHE A 28 8.99 1.83 1.97
C PHE A 28 10.18 1.63 1.05
N ALA A 29 10.26 2.40 -0.05
CA ALA A 29 11.39 2.34 -0.97
C ALA A 29 12.73 2.68 -0.29
N LYS A 30 12.76 3.76 0.51
CA LYS A 30 13.94 4.13 1.31
C LYS A 30 14.30 3.04 2.32
N ALA A 31 13.31 2.48 3.03
CA ALA A 31 13.56 1.42 4.00
C ALA A 31 14.12 0.14 3.36
N LEU A 32 13.62 -0.24 2.18
CA LEU A 32 14.13 -1.38 1.41
C LEU A 32 15.58 -1.15 0.95
N ALA A 33 15.88 0.05 0.46
CA ALA A 33 17.24 0.44 0.07
C ALA A 33 18.21 0.42 1.27
N ARG A 34 17.81 0.98 2.42
CA ARG A 34 18.58 0.93 3.67
C ARG A 34 18.82 -0.50 4.16
N ALA A 35 17.91 -1.42 3.88
CA ALA A 35 18.07 -2.84 4.15
C ALA A 35 18.96 -3.58 3.12
N GLY A 36 19.49 -2.88 2.10
CA GLY A 36 20.43 -3.40 1.11
C GLY A 36 19.82 -3.83 -0.22
N ALA A 37 18.51 -3.66 -0.43
CA ALA A 37 17.89 -4.00 -1.70
C ALA A 37 18.22 -2.97 -2.79
N LYS A 38 18.29 -3.42 -4.05
CA LYS A 38 18.18 -2.55 -5.23
C LYS A 38 16.71 -2.27 -5.47
N VAL A 39 16.31 -1.00 -5.58
CA VAL A 39 14.90 -0.62 -5.61
C VAL A 39 14.47 -0.10 -6.98
N ALA A 40 13.52 -0.77 -7.62
CA ALA A 40 12.82 -0.27 -8.80
C ALA A 40 11.61 0.57 -8.34
N LEU A 41 11.63 1.87 -8.65
CA LEU A 41 10.61 2.84 -8.27
C LEU A 41 9.61 3.01 -9.41
N LEU A 42 8.40 2.47 -9.29
CA LEU A 42 7.37 2.53 -10.32
C LEU A 42 6.31 3.59 -10.01
N GLY A 43 6.05 4.47 -10.98
CA GLY A 43 5.03 5.52 -10.85
C GLY A 43 4.77 6.24 -12.16
N ARG A 44 3.84 7.20 -12.16
CA ARG A 44 3.47 7.96 -13.37
C ARG A 44 4.30 9.23 -13.59
N ASN A 45 4.85 9.80 -12.52
CA ASN A 45 5.63 11.03 -12.57
C ASN A 45 7.14 10.69 -12.43
N MET A 46 7.85 10.71 -13.56
CA MET A 46 9.27 10.38 -13.60
C MET A 46 10.15 11.36 -12.81
N GLU A 47 9.78 12.65 -12.75
CA GLU A 47 10.54 13.66 -12.01
C GLU A 47 10.60 13.31 -10.51
N LYS A 48 9.42 13.03 -9.90
CA LYS A 48 9.35 12.59 -8.50
C LYS A 48 10.04 11.26 -8.24
N LEU A 49 10.03 10.34 -9.23
CA LEU A 49 10.74 9.06 -9.08
C LEU A 49 12.25 9.27 -9.12
N LYS A 50 12.71 10.21 -9.95
CA LYS A 50 14.13 10.57 -10.00
C LYS A 50 14.58 11.25 -8.71
N GLU A 51 13.83 12.24 -8.22
CA GLU A 51 14.10 12.86 -6.92
C GLU A 51 14.26 11.82 -5.81
N LEU A 52 13.33 10.86 -5.74
CA LEU A 52 13.39 9.77 -4.75
C LEU A 52 14.59 8.84 -4.96
N ALA A 53 14.96 8.56 -6.23
CA ALA A 53 16.14 7.76 -6.53
C ALA A 53 17.42 8.49 -6.09
N ASP A 54 17.53 9.79 -6.41
CA ASP A 54 18.65 10.64 -6.03
C ASP A 54 18.82 10.71 -4.50
N GLU A 55 17.70 10.79 -3.74
CA GLU A 55 17.71 10.75 -2.27
C GLU A 55 18.22 9.39 -1.74
N ILE A 56 17.76 8.28 -2.34
CA ILE A 56 18.21 6.93 -1.95
C ILE A 56 19.70 6.73 -2.27
N GLU A 57 20.15 7.20 -3.42
CA GLU A 57 21.57 7.12 -3.84
C GLU A 57 22.47 8.00 -2.96
N ALA A 58 22.00 9.17 -2.52
CA ALA A 58 22.72 10.02 -1.58
C ALA A 58 22.93 9.35 -0.21
N GLU A 59 22.05 8.43 0.18
CA GLU A 59 22.19 7.58 1.38
C GLU A 59 23.03 6.32 1.13
N GLY A 60 23.55 6.12 -0.08
CA GLY A 60 24.38 4.96 -0.46
C GLY A 60 23.57 3.74 -0.93
N GLY A 61 22.28 3.87 -1.16
CA GLY A 61 21.42 2.84 -1.72
C GLY A 61 21.48 2.78 -3.24
N ILE A 62 20.75 1.84 -3.84
CA ILE A 62 20.61 1.69 -5.29
C ILE A 62 19.14 1.79 -5.64
N ALA A 63 18.74 2.78 -6.45
CA ALA A 63 17.37 2.93 -6.91
C ALA A 63 17.31 3.43 -8.36
N LYS A 64 16.25 3.03 -9.08
CA LYS A 64 15.97 3.52 -10.42
C LYS A 64 14.48 3.72 -10.65
N GLY A 65 14.10 4.86 -11.25
CA GLY A 65 12.73 5.20 -11.58
C GLY A 65 12.29 4.61 -12.92
N TYR A 66 11.03 4.15 -12.98
CA TYR A 66 10.37 3.63 -14.18
C TYR A 66 8.97 4.21 -14.32
N THR A 67 8.65 4.83 -15.45
CA THR A 67 7.29 5.28 -15.73
C THR A 67 6.38 4.08 -15.96
N CYS A 68 5.45 3.84 -15.03
CA CYS A 68 4.55 2.71 -15.07
C CYS A 68 3.10 3.13 -14.77
N ASN A 69 2.19 2.79 -15.68
CA ASN A 69 0.77 2.78 -15.43
C ASN A 69 0.33 1.37 -15.03
N VAL A 70 0.11 1.16 -13.73
CA VAL A 70 -0.26 -0.14 -13.16
C VAL A 70 -1.60 -0.70 -13.67
N MET A 71 -2.42 0.12 -14.32
CA MET A 71 -3.68 -0.28 -14.96
C MET A 71 -3.50 -0.69 -16.43
N ASN A 72 -2.26 -0.68 -16.96
CA ASN A 72 -1.95 -1.07 -18.32
C ASN A 72 -1.05 -2.31 -18.33
N LYS A 73 -1.59 -3.45 -18.76
CA LYS A 73 -0.88 -4.72 -18.75
C LYS A 73 0.39 -4.72 -19.61
N ALA A 74 0.33 -4.15 -20.82
CA ALA A 74 1.48 -4.09 -21.71
C ALA A 74 2.60 -3.25 -21.12
N ASN A 75 2.26 -2.12 -20.49
CA ASN A 75 3.24 -1.28 -19.81
C ASN A 75 3.86 -1.97 -18.59
N CYS A 76 3.06 -2.68 -17.77
CA CYS A 76 3.60 -3.46 -16.65
C CYS A 76 4.58 -4.56 -17.13
N LEU A 77 4.26 -5.26 -18.22
CA LEU A 77 5.14 -6.29 -18.77
C LEU A 77 6.44 -5.68 -19.31
N GLN A 78 6.36 -4.58 -20.06
CA GLN A 78 7.56 -3.89 -20.57
C GLN A 78 8.47 -3.41 -19.42
N VAL A 79 7.89 -2.78 -18.40
CA VAL A 79 8.67 -2.30 -17.24
C VAL A 79 9.27 -3.49 -16.47
N ALA A 80 8.62 -4.64 -16.42
CA ALA A 80 9.21 -5.83 -15.78
C ALA A 80 10.46 -6.32 -16.53
N GLU A 81 10.48 -6.28 -17.86
CA GLU A 81 11.67 -6.60 -18.66
C GLU A 81 12.77 -5.54 -18.47
N ASP A 82 12.42 -4.25 -18.43
CA ASP A 82 13.39 -3.17 -18.21
C ASP A 82 14.05 -3.30 -16.81
N VAL A 83 13.26 -3.61 -15.76
CA VAL A 83 13.78 -3.84 -14.40
C VAL A 83 14.70 -5.07 -14.38
N LEU A 84 14.30 -6.17 -15.04
CA LEU A 84 15.12 -7.37 -15.17
C LEU A 84 16.48 -7.09 -15.78
N ALA A 85 16.50 -6.29 -16.85
CA ALA A 85 17.75 -5.92 -17.55
C ALA A 85 18.66 -5.01 -16.72
N ASP A 86 18.07 -4.05 -15.99
CA ASP A 86 18.83 -3.02 -15.27
C ASP A 86 19.30 -3.44 -13.89
N LEU A 87 18.41 -4.09 -13.11
CA LEU A 87 18.62 -4.37 -11.68
C LEU A 87 18.74 -5.87 -11.38
N GLY A 88 18.17 -6.71 -12.24
CA GLY A 88 18.05 -8.14 -12.07
C GLY A 88 16.62 -8.60 -11.80
N PRO A 89 16.41 -9.91 -11.57
CA PRO A 89 15.08 -10.47 -11.38
C PRO A 89 14.45 -10.02 -10.06
N CYS A 90 13.16 -9.69 -10.12
CA CYS A 90 12.39 -9.24 -8.97
C CYS A 90 12.34 -10.32 -7.88
N ASP A 91 12.76 -9.98 -6.65
CA ASP A 91 12.64 -10.81 -5.44
C ASP A 91 11.47 -10.36 -4.56
N ILE A 92 11.20 -9.07 -4.55
CA ILE A 92 10.20 -8.43 -3.69
C ILE A 92 9.34 -7.51 -4.56
N LEU A 93 8.01 -7.70 -4.50
CA LEU A 93 7.05 -6.79 -5.11
C LEU A 93 6.18 -6.15 -4.04
N VAL A 94 6.24 -4.82 -3.91
CA VAL A 94 5.34 -4.04 -3.06
C VAL A 94 4.29 -3.36 -3.94
N ASN A 95 3.06 -3.84 -3.88
CA ASN A 95 1.92 -3.27 -4.57
C ASN A 95 1.31 -2.15 -3.73
N GLY A 96 1.80 -0.92 -3.91
CA GLY A 96 1.35 0.24 -3.14
C GLY A 96 0.61 1.30 -3.95
N ALA A 97 0.55 1.15 -5.28
CA ALA A 97 -0.26 2.03 -6.10
C ALA A 97 -1.75 1.90 -5.72
N GLY A 98 -2.37 3.00 -5.36
CA GLY A 98 -3.76 3.01 -4.92
C GLY A 98 -4.23 4.41 -4.56
N GLY A 99 -5.51 4.53 -4.28
CA GLY A 99 -6.13 5.80 -3.89
C GLY A 99 -7.64 5.75 -3.90
N ASN A 100 -8.24 6.86 -3.51
CA ASN A 100 -9.67 7.08 -3.56
C ASN A 100 -10.01 8.12 -4.65
N ASN A 101 -11.30 8.25 -4.96
CA ASN A 101 -11.82 9.26 -5.89
C ASN A 101 -13.01 9.96 -5.22
N ALA A 102 -12.98 11.30 -5.19
CA ALA A 102 -14.05 12.09 -4.57
C ALA A 102 -15.44 11.85 -5.19
N ARG A 103 -15.49 11.53 -6.50
CA ARG A 103 -16.77 11.21 -7.19
C ARG A 103 -17.41 9.90 -6.74
N ALA A 104 -16.65 9.04 -6.02
CA ALA A 104 -17.13 7.79 -5.42
C ALA A 104 -17.41 7.93 -3.91
N ASN A 105 -17.59 9.15 -3.42
CA ASN A 105 -17.87 9.46 -2.01
C ASN A 105 -19.27 10.01 -1.83
N THR A 106 -19.90 9.72 -0.68
CA THR A 106 -21.10 10.43 -0.22
C THR A 106 -20.75 11.64 0.64
N ASP A 107 -21.64 12.64 0.71
CA ASP A 107 -21.40 13.83 1.55
C ASP A 107 -21.68 13.57 3.03
N LYS A 108 -22.65 12.71 3.34
CA LYS A 108 -23.03 12.36 4.72
C LYS A 108 -22.58 10.96 5.12
N GLU A 109 -22.45 10.74 6.43
CA GLU A 109 -22.17 9.43 7.03
C GLU A 109 -23.42 8.52 7.02
N TYR A 110 -24.58 9.12 7.22
CA TYR A 110 -25.88 8.45 7.26
C TYR A 110 -26.80 9.07 6.22
N PHE A 111 -27.59 8.23 5.58
CA PHE A 111 -28.68 8.69 4.73
C PHE A 111 -29.90 9.00 5.62
N GLU A 112 -30.51 10.18 5.42
CA GLU A 112 -31.63 10.66 6.22
C GLU A 112 -32.85 10.96 5.34
N MET A 113 -34.04 10.98 5.95
CA MET A 113 -35.26 11.37 5.26
C MET A 113 -35.13 12.82 4.73
N GLY A 114 -35.44 13.01 3.45
CA GLY A 114 -35.28 14.31 2.76
C GLY A 114 -33.95 14.50 2.02
N ASP A 115 -32.98 13.62 2.16
CA ASP A 115 -31.70 13.73 1.44
C ASP A 115 -31.87 13.59 -0.08
N LEU A 116 -32.89 12.86 -0.54
CA LEU A 116 -33.21 12.75 -1.97
C LEU A 116 -33.71 14.10 -2.59
N GLU A 117 -34.13 15.03 -1.76
CA GLU A 117 -34.66 16.36 -2.19
C GLU A 117 -33.61 17.47 -1.99
N SER A 118 -32.35 17.11 -1.62
CA SER A 118 -31.27 18.03 -1.33
C SER A 118 -30.16 17.98 -2.40
N ASP A 119 -29.32 19.03 -2.47
CA ASP A 119 -28.21 19.14 -3.43
C ASP A 119 -26.94 18.42 -2.93
N ILE A 120 -27.06 17.42 -2.04
CA ILE A 120 -25.91 16.63 -1.55
C ILE A 120 -25.71 15.36 -2.36
N VAL A 121 -24.47 14.87 -2.41
CA VAL A 121 -24.15 13.58 -3.01
C VAL A 121 -24.55 12.46 -2.05
N THR A 122 -25.58 11.71 -2.43
CA THR A 122 -26.08 10.54 -1.70
C THR A 122 -25.52 9.25 -2.30
N PHE A 123 -25.91 8.08 -1.76
CA PHE A 123 -25.61 6.78 -2.37
C PHE A 123 -26.11 6.66 -3.82
N PHE A 124 -27.24 7.28 -4.13
CA PHE A 124 -27.88 7.22 -5.45
C PHE A 124 -27.18 8.07 -6.51
N ASP A 125 -26.30 8.99 -6.08
CA ASP A 125 -25.59 9.94 -6.93
C ASP A 125 -24.10 9.57 -7.12
N LEU A 126 -23.68 8.42 -6.57
CA LEU A 126 -22.30 7.94 -6.74
C LEU A 126 -21.99 7.74 -8.23
N ASP A 127 -20.93 8.40 -8.69
CA ASP A 127 -20.50 8.35 -10.09
C ASP A 127 -19.90 6.98 -10.43
N GLU A 128 -20.50 6.27 -11.39
CA GLU A 128 -20.06 4.95 -11.83
C GLU A 128 -18.58 4.95 -12.26
N SER A 129 -18.17 5.97 -13.04
CA SER A 129 -16.78 6.07 -13.51
C SER A 129 -15.81 6.38 -12.37
N GLY A 130 -16.26 7.06 -11.32
CA GLY A 130 -15.51 7.26 -10.08
C GLY A 130 -15.29 5.96 -9.33
N VAL A 131 -16.33 5.13 -9.22
CA VAL A 131 -16.27 3.79 -8.61
C VAL A 131 -15.34 2.88 -9.41
N GLU A 132 -15.52 2.81 -10.74
CA GLU A 132 -14.64 2.02 -11.62
C GLU A 132 -13.18 2.44 -11.49
N MET A 133 -12.90 3.75 -11.45
CA MET A 133 -11.53 4.25 -11.29
C MET A 133 -10.90 3.77 -9.99
N VAL A 134 -11.65 3.75 -8.88
CA VAL A 134 -11.16 3.28 -7.57
C VAL A 134 -10.85 1.78 -7.62
N PHE A 135 -11.73 0.96 -8.18
CA PHE A 135 -11.51 -0.48 -8.30
C PHE A 135 -10.37 -0.79 -9.28
N ASN A 136 -10.32 -0.12 -10.43
CA ASN A 136 -9.27 -0.31 -11.41
C ASN A 136 -7.91 0.09 -10.83
N LEU A 137 -7.81 1.21 -10.11
CA LEU A 137 -6.55 1.62 -9.52
C LEU A 137 -6.10 0.68 -8.38
N ASN A 138 -7.01 0.34 -7.46
CA ASN A 138 -6.64 -0.42 -6.27
C ASN A 138 -6.51 -1.92 -6.55
N PHE A 139 -7.48 -2.53 -7.27
CA PHE A 139 -7.49 -3.98 -7.50
C PHE A 139 -6.74 -4.37 -8.78
N ILE A 140 -7.10 -3.79 -9.93
CA ILE A 140 -6.41 -4.09 -11.20
C ILE A 140 -4.96 -3.60 -11.14
N GLY A 141 -4.71 -2.45 -10.50
CA GLY A 141 -3.37 -1.92 -10.26
C GLY A 141 -2.51 -2.74 -9.29
N THR A 142 -3.09 -3.69 -8.55
CA THR A 142 -2.38 -4.72 -7.78
C THR A 142 -2.20 -5.99 -8.62
N LEU A 143 -3.23 -6.41 -9.36
CA LEU A 143 -3.24 -7.63 -10.15
C LEU A 143 -2.22 -7.59 -11.31
N LEU A 144 -2.22 -6.52 -12.10
CA LEU A 144 -1.38 -6.45 -13.31
C LEU A 144 0.13 -6.41 -13.02
N PRO A 145 0.64 -5.60 -12.07
CA PRO A 145 2.04 -5.70 -11.66
C PRO A 145 2.38 -7.08 -11.09
N THR A 146 1.48 -7.69 -10.30
CA THR A 146 1.67 -9.05 -9.80
C THR A 146 1.82 -10.04 -10.96
N GLN A 147 0.98 -9.97 -12.00
CA GLN A 147 1.12 -10.81 -13.19
C GLN A 147 2.45 -10.61 -13.94
N ALA A 148 2.95 -9.39 -13.98
CA ALA A 148 4.19 -9.07 -14.69
C ALA A 148 5.42 -9.57 -13.91
N PHE A 149 5.54 -9.19 -12.64
CA PHE A 149 6.74 -9.43 -11.85
C PHE A 149 6.80 -10.83 -11.20
N ALA A 150 5.66 -11.42 -10.81
CA ALA A 150 5.66 -12.76 -10.20
C ALA A 150 6.21 -13.84 -11.13
N ARG A 151 6.18 -13.64 -12.46
CA ARG A 151 6.81 -14.56 -13.43
C ARG A 151 8.31 -14.75 -13.17
N GLN A 152 8.98 -13.67 -12.73
CA GLN A 152 10.41 -13.70 -12.41
C GLN A 152 10.70 -14.35 -11.06
N MET A 153 9.68 -14.52 -10.22
CA MET A 153 9.78 -15.10 -8.88
C MET A 153 9.56 -16.61 -8.85
N VAL A 154 8.82 -17.16 -9.83
CA VAL A 154 8.43 -18.58 -9.85
C VAL A 154 9.67 -19.49 -9.80
N GLY A 155 9.69 -20.42 -8.85
CA GLY A 155 10.79 -21.38 -8.64
C GLY A 155 12.01 -20.80 -7.92
N ARG A 156 11.95 -19.55 -7.45
CA ARG A 156 12.99 -18.91 -6.65
C ARG A 156 12.51 -18.79 -5.20
N GLU A 157 13.26 -19.38 -4.29
CA GLU A 157 12.93 -19.33 -2.87
C GLU A 157 13.15 -17.93 -2.26
N GLY A 158 12.33 -17.60 -1.28
CA GLY A 158 12.43 -16.37 -0.52
C GLY A 158 11.86 -15.14 -1.23
N CYS A 159 11.15 -15.31 -2.33
CA CYS A 159 10.44 -14.21 -2.99
C CYS A 159 9.19 -13.82 -2.21
N ASN A 160 8.88 -12.51 -2.22
CA ASN A 160 7.78 -11.93 -1.47
C ASN A 160 6.93 -10.97 -2.29
N ILE A 161 5.62 -11.08 -2.16
CA ILE A 161 4.66 -10.07 -2.62
C ILE A 161 4.00 -9.45 -1.39
N LEU A 162 4.08 -8.13 -1.27
CA LEU A 162 3.43 -7.37 -0.21
C LEU A 162 2.42 -6.41 -0.81
N ASN A 163 1.15 -6.61 -0.50
CA ASN A 163 0.08 -5.74 -0.95
C ASN A 163 -0.23 -4.68 0.10
N ILE A 164 -0.52 -3.45 -0.33
CA ILE A 164 -0.97 -2.41 0.59
C ILE A 164 -2.49 -2.35 0.55
N SER A 165 -3.10 -2.97 1.57
CA SER A 165 -4.52 -2.92 1.85
C SER A 165 -4.88 -1.63 2.62
N SER A 166 -5.80 -1.73 3.55
CA SER A 166 -6.20 -0.68 4.48
C SER A 166 -6.99 -1.29 5.63
N MET A 167 -7.03 -0.67 6.78
CA MET A 167 -7.96 -1.02 7.85
C MET A 167 -9.43 -0.98 7.37
N ASN A 168 -9.72 -0.23 6.31
CA ASN A 168 -11.04 -0.17 5.65
C ASN A 168 -11.48 -1.51 5.04
N ALA A 169 -10.57 -2.45 4.85
CA ALA A 169 -10.91 -3.81 4.44
C ALA A 169 -11.59 -4.62 5.55
N TYR A 170 -11.36 -4.23 6.80
CA TYR A 170 -11.94 -4.86 7.99
C TYR A 170 -13.14 -4.08 8.51
N LEU A 171 -13.00 -2.76 8.62
CA LEU A 171 -14.02 -1.86 9.12
C LEU A 171 -14.22 -0.72 8.09
N PRO A 172 -15.27 -0.79 7.26
CA PRO A 172 -15.49 0.20 6.20
C PRO A 172 -15.75 1.57 6.83
N LEU A 173 -14.99 2.56 6.39
CA LEU A 173 -15.26 3.94 6.78
C LEU A 173 -16.51 4.45 6.06
N THR A 174 -17.25 5.29 6.75
CA THR A 174 -18.35 6.05 6.18
C THR A 174 -17.91 6.90 4.98
N LYS A 175 -18.81 7.24 4.09
CA LYS A 175 -18.64 8.10 2.91
C LYS A 175 -17.79 7.54 1.75
N ILE A 176 -17.01 6.47 1.92
CA ILE A 176 -16.07 5.96 0.91
C ILE A 176 -16.26 4.47 0.58
N PRO A 177 -17.47 4.07 0.12
CA PRO A 177 -17.82 2.66 -0.07
C PRO A 177 -16.93 1.96 -1.12
N ALA A 178 -16.63 2.64 -2.23
CA ALA A 178 -15.82 2.08 -3.31
C ALA A 178 -14.38 1.80 -2.85
N TYR A 179 -13.78 2.72 -2.11
CA TYR A 179 -12.43 2.51 -1.55
C TYR A 179 -12.39 1.33 -0.59
N SER A 180 -13.33 1.28 0.37
CA SER A 180 -13.41 0.18 1.34
C SER A 180 -13.61 -1.16 0.64
N GLY A 181 -14.54 -1.26 -0.30
CA GLY A 181 -14.77 -2.47 -1.11
C GLY A 181 -13.55 -2.89 -1.92
N SER A 182 -12.85 -1.95 -2.55
CA SER A 182 -11.64 -2.25 -3.32
C SER A 182 -10.49 -2.77 -2.44
N LYS A 183 -10.33 -2.25 -1.22
CA LYS A 183 -9.31 -2.72 -0.26
C LYS A 183 -9.67 -4.08 0.36
N ALA A 184 -10.96 -4.37 0.56
CA ALA A 184 -11.42 -5.71 0.91
C ALA A 184 -11.11 -6.73 -0.20
N ALA A 185 -11.29 -6.34 -1.48
CA ALA A 185 -10.91 -7.16 -2.62
C ALA A 185 -9.40 -7.45 -2.66
N VAL A 186 -8.54 -6.46 -2.39
CA VAL A 186 -7.08 -6.66 -2.28
C VAL A 186 -6.72 -7.62 -1.15
N THR A 187 -7.39 -7.52 0.00
CA THR A 187 -7.18 -8.44 1.13
C THR A 187 -7.54 -9.87 0.77
N ASN A 188 -8.71 -10.09 0.16
CA ASN A 188 -9.12 -11.41 -0.30
C ASN A 188 -8.18 -11.97 -1.38
N PHE A 189 -7.78 -11.13 -2.34
CA PHE A 189 -6.83 -11.50 -3.39
C PHE A 189 -5.45 -11.89 -2.83
N THR A 190 -4.98 -11.23 -1.77
CA THR A 190 -3.76 -11.60 -1.05
C THR A 190 -3.83 -13.04 -0.53
N GLN A 191 -4.94 -13.43 0.08
CA GLN A 191 -5.17 -14.78 0.59
C GLN A 191 -5.17 -15.81 -0.55
N TRP A 192 -5.86 -15.49 -1.64
CA TRP A 192 -5.91 -16.38 -2.82
C TRP A 192 -4.51 -16.56 -3.44
N LEU A 193 -3.76 -15.48 -3.64
CA LEU A 193 -2.39 -15.52 -4.17
C LEU A 193 -1.46 -16.32 -3.27
N ALA A 194 -1.57 -16.16 -1.95
CA ALA A 194 -0.74 -16.89 -0.98
C ALA A 194 -0.88 -18.41 -1.13
N VAL A 195 -2.11 -18.89 -1.30
CA VAL A 195 -2.38 -20.32 -1.56
C VAL A 195 -1.89 -20.72 -2.94
N HIS A 196 -2.19 -19.91 -3.96
CA HIS A 196 -1.86 -20.19 -5.36
C HIS A 196 -0.35 -20.31 -5.59
N PHE A 197 0.46 -19.46 -4.94
CA PHE A 197 1.91 -19.42 -5.10
C PHE A 197 2.69 -20.21 -4.02
N SER A 198 2.01 -20.87 -3.08
CA SER A 198 2.65 -21.52 -1.93
C SER A 198 3.69 -22.59 -2.29
N LYS A 199 3.56 -23.22 -3.48
CA LYS A 199 4.43 -24.32 -3.92
C LYS A 199 5.55 -23.89 -4.88
N VAL A 200 5.68 -22.60 -5.13
CA VAL A 200 6.67 -22.05 -6.09
C VAL A 200 7.63 -21.05 -5.47
N GLY A 201 7.75 -21.04 -4.13
CA GLY A 201 8.73 -20.24 -3.41
C GLY A 201 8.33 -18.80 -3.13
N ILE A 202 7.05 -18.42 -3.31
CA ILE A 202 6.58 -17.04 -3.15
C ILE A 202 5.63 -16.94 -1.96
N ARG A 203 5.94 -16.08 -0.98
CA ARG A 203 5.00 -15.68 0.08
C ARG A 203 4.24 -14.44 -0.35
N VAL A 204 2.96 -14.37 0.01
CA VAL A 204 2.10 -13.21 -0.30
C VAL A 204 1.38 -12.77 0.96
N ASN A 205 1.62 -11.53 1.38
CA ASN A 205 0.98 -10.93 2.55
C ASN A 205 0.51 -9.51 2.22
N ALA A 206 -0.22 -8.89 3.13
CA ALA A 206 -0.59 -7.49 3.05
C ALA A 206 -0.36 -6.77 4.38
N ILE A 207 -0.16 -5.45 4.30
CA ILE A 207 -0.29 -4.53 5.42
C ILE A 207 -1.59 -3.75 5.23
N ALA A 208 -2.32 -3.55 6.32
CA ALA A 208 -3.52 -2.72 6.38
C ALA A 208 -3.25 -1.49 7.26
N PRO A 209 -2.75 -0.39 6.67
CA PRO A 209 -2.51 0.84 7.42
C PRO A 209 -3.81 1.43 7.96
N GLY A 210 -3.73 1.94 9.19
CA GLY A 210 -4.72 2.84 9.77
C GLY A 210 -4.52 4.28 9.34
N PHE A 211 -4.59 5.20 10.29
CA PHE A 211 -4.38 6.62 10.04
C PHE A 211 -2.94 7.04 10.35
N PHE A 212 -2.29 7.60 9.34
CA PHE A 212 -0.94 8.16 9.41
C PHE A 212 -0.98 9.60 8.94
N ALA A 213 -0.46 10.51 9.75
CA ALA A 213 -0.35 11.90 9.36
C ALA A 213 0.78 12.07 8.33
N SER A 214 0.53 12.89 7.32
CA SER A 214 1.50 13.22 6.28
C SER A 214 1.24 14.63 5.76
N GLU A 215 2.22 15.23 5.08
CA GLU A 215 2.04 16.52 4.43
C GLU A 215 0.86 16.54 3.44
N GLN A 216 0.63 15.42 2.74
CA GLN A 216 -0.46 15.31 1.77
C GLN A 216 -1.85 15.35 2.39
N ASN A 217 -2.02 14.89 3.64
CA ASN A 217 -3.30 14.87 4.33
C ASN A 217 -3.39 15.86 5.49
N ALA A 218 -2.32 16.64 5.76
CA ALA A 218 -2.27 17.58 6.87
C ALA A 218 -3.47 18.52 6.91
N LYS A 219 -3.86 19.10 5.76
CA LYS A 219 -5.03 20.00 5.64
C LYS A 219 -6.38 19.34 5.95
N LEU A 220 -6.48 18.01 5.84
CA LEU A 220 -7.68 17.26 6.21
C LEU A 220 -7.71 16.92 7.70
N LEU A 221 -6.54 16.90 8.33
CA LEU A 221 -6.35 16.48 9.71
C LEU A 221 -6.23 17.67 10.68
N PHE A 222 -5.65 18.77 10.24
CA PHE A 222 -5.36 19.92 11.08
C PHE A 222 -5.89 21.21 10.47
N ASN A 223 -6.42 22.10 11.33
CA ASN A 223 -6.79 23.46 10.98
C ASN A 223 -5.52 24.31 10.75
N GLU A 224 -5.69 25.53 10.22
CA GLU A 224 -4.56 26.46 9.97
C GLU A 224 -3.79 26.82 11.25
N ASP A 225 -4.45 26.80 12.42
CA ASP A 225 -3.85 27.03 13.74
C ASP A 225 -3.17 25.79 14.35
N GLY A 226 -3.12 24.67 13.59
CA GLY A 226 -2.54 23.39 14.02
C GLY A 226 -3.45 22.56 14.92
N THR A 227 -4.65 23.03 15.26
CA THR A 227 -5.61 22.23 16.05
C THR A 227 -6.23 21.10 15.22
N PRO A 228 -6.59 19.95 15.83
CA PRO A 228 -7.25 18.86 15.14
C PRO A 228 -8.61 19.28 14.57
N THR A 229 -8.87 18.92 13.30
CA THR A 229 -10.21 19.03 12.70
C THR A 229 -11.20 18.11 13.42
N ASP A 230 -12.51 18.33 13.25
CA ASP A 230 -13.53 17.44 13.82
C ASP A 230 -13.41 16.00 13.27
N ARG A 231 -12.96 15.85 12.03
CA ARG A 231 -12.61 14.55 11.45
C ARG A 231 -11.49 13.89 12.25
N THR A 232 -10.43 14.62 12.57
CA THR A 232 -9.30 14.11 13.36
C THR A 232 -9.72 13.73 14.76
N LYS A 233 -10.55 14.54 15.44
CA LYS A 233 -11.09 14.22 16.76
C LYS A 233 -11.86 12.87 16.73
N LYS A 234 -12.72 12.66 15.71
CA LYS A 234 -13.44 11.39 15.54
C LYS A 234 -12.49 10.22 15.31
N ILE A 235 -11.46 10.39 14.45
CA ILE A 235 -10.45 9.36 14.18
C ILE A 235 -9.71 8.98 15.46
N LEU A 236 -9.20 9.96 16.22
CA LEU A 236 -8.44 9.71 17.43
C LEU A 236 -9.30 9.10 18.54
N ALA A 237 -10.58 9.51 18.65
CA ALA A 237 -11.52 8.93 19.61
C ALA A 237 -11.84 7.44 19.27
N ALA A 238 -11.81 7.06 18.00
CA ALA A 238 -12.01 5.69 17.54
C ALA A 238 -10.71 4.87 17.47
N THR A 239 -9.55 5.49 17.71
CA THR A 239 -8.24 4.82 17.73
C THR A 239 -7.83 4.58 19.19
N PRO A 240 -7.85 3.33 19.72
CA PRO A 240 -7.52 3.06 21.13
C PRO A 240 -6.18 3.59 21.62
N MET A 241 -5.15 3.60 20.74
CA MET A 241 -3.83 4.18 21.08
C MET A 241 -3.85 5.72 21.16
N GLY A 242 -4.90 6.40 20.68
CA GLY A 242 -5.13 7.84 20.84
C GLY A 242 -4.22 8.77 20.04
N HIS A 243 -3.45 8.24 19.10
CA HIS A 243 -2.56 9.01 18.23
C HIS A 243 -2.48 8.43 16.82
N PHE A 244 -1.96 9.21 15.89
CA PHE A 244 -1.60 8.71 14.54
C PHE A 244 -0.35 7.85 14.61
N GLY A 245 -0.26 6.86 13.72
CA GLY A 245 0.95 6.07 13.56
C GLY A 245 2.08 6.90 12.96
N ASP A 246 3.31 6.51 13.26
CA ASP A 246 4.54 6.98 12.62
C ASP A 246 4.88 6.04 11.46
N SER A 247 4.75 6.53 10.23
CA SER A 247 4.95 5.69 9.05
C SER A 247 6.39 5.18 8.89
N GLU A 248 7.38 5.94 9.38
CA GLU A 248 8.80 5.55 9.30
C GLU A 248 9.19 4.48 10.34
N LYS A 249 8.42 4.34 11.40
CA LYS A 249 8.64 3.33 12.45
C LYS A 249 7.64 2.18 12.33
N ASP A 250 6.36 2.51 12.47
CA ASP A 250 5.32 1.50 12.66
C ASP A 250 5.06 0.69 11.37
N LEU A 251 5.01 1.37 10.21
CA LEU A 251 4.81 0.68 8.93
C LEU A 251 6.10 0.05 8.41
N VAL A 252 7.26 0.69 8.58
CA VAL A 252 8.55 0.11 8.18
C VAL A 252 8.87 -1.13 8.99
N GLY A 253 8.57 -1.15 10.29
CA GLY A 253 8.73 -2.34 11.12
C GLY A 253 7.91 -3.52 10.60
N ALA A 254 6.64 -3.31 10.27
CA ALA A 254 5.75 -4.32 9.70
C ALA A 254 6.23 -4.79 8.30
N LEU A 255 6.66 -3.85 7.44
CA LEU A 255 7.23 -4.14 6.12
C LEU A 255 8.43 -5.08 6.24
N LEU A 256 9.45 -4.66 6.98
CA LEU A 256 10.70 -5.42 7.09
C LEU A 256 10.50 -6.77 7.77
N PHE A 257 9.62 -6.86 8.78
CA PHE A 257 9.26 -8.14 9.40
C PHE A 257 8.64 -9.11 8.40
N LEU A 258 7.63 -8.68 7.64
CA LEU A 258 6.94 -9.57 6.67
C LEU A 258 7.85 -10.00 5.52
N LEU A 259 8.82 -9.18 5.13
CA LEU A 259 9.78 -9.49 4.07
C LEU A 259 10.97 -10.33 4.54
N ASN A 260 11.21 -10.40 5.85
CA ASN A 260 12.27 -11.20 6.43
C ASN A 260 11.90 -12.69 6.41
N ASN A 261 12.63 -13.48 5.64
CA ASN A 261 12.36 -14.92 5.50
C ASN A 261 12.74 -15.73 6.74
N ASP A 262 13.70 -15.26 7.55
CA ASP A 262 14.10 -15.93 8.80
C ASP A 262 13.06 -15.70 9.91
N ALA A 263 12.46 -14.50 9.96
CA ALA A 263 11.46 -14.13 10.97
C ALA A 263 10.04 -14.51 10.57
N ALA A 264 9.69 -14.39 9.29
CA ALA A 264 8.32 -14.54 8.77
C ALA A 264 8.19 -15.63 7.69
N GLY A 265 9.16 -16.54 7.56
CA GLY A 265 9.20 -17.57 6.50
C GLY A 265 7.99 -18.51 6.49
N PHE A 266 7.27 -18.66 7.61
CA PHE A 266 6.04 -19.47 7.71
C PHE A 266 4.76 -18.63 7.73
N ILE A 267 4.86 -17.32 7.41
CA ILE A 267 3.74 -16.39 7.36
C ILE A 267 3.42 -16.08 5.89
N THR A 268 2.25 -16.52 5.43
CA THR A 268 1.70 -16.19 4.11
C THR A 268 0.17 -16.12 4.17
N GLY A 269 -0.46 -15.24 3.41
CA GLY A 269 -1.91 -15.06 3.33
C GLY A 269 -2.49 -14.17 4.42
N ILE A 270 -1.68 -13.50 5.24
CA ILE A 270 -2.20 -12.56 6.23
C ILE A 270 -2.34 -11.15 5.64
N CYS A 271 -3.26 -10.39 6.21
CA CYS A 271 -3.30 -8.95 6.08
C CYS A 271 -3.13 -8.37 7.49
N LEU A 272 -1.98 -7.72 7.75
CA LEU A 272 -1.59 -7.25 9.08
C LEU A 272 -2.11 -5.82 9.31
N PRO A 273 -3.06 -5.59 10.22
CA PRO A 273 -3.45 -4.25 10.62
C PRO A 273 -2.31 -3.54 11.36
N VAL A 274 -2.01 -2.30 10.95
CA VAL A 274 -1.12 -1.38 11.66
C VAL A 274 -1.89 -0.08 11.83
N ASP A 275 -2.76 -0.03 12.85
CA ASP A 275 -3.84 0.95 12.93
C ASP A 275 -4.14 1.47 14.35
N GLY A 276 -3.28 1.18 15.31
CA GLY A 276 -3.47 1.59 16.70
C GLY A 276 -4.71 1.00 17.39
N GLY A 277 -5.21 -0.14 16.86
CA GLY A 277 -6.38 -0.82 17.37
C GLY A 277 -7.72 -0.34 16.78
N PHE A 278 -7.68 0.55 15.78
CA PHE A 278 -8.88 1.12 15.18
C PHE A 278 -9.85 0.05 14.68
N SER A 279 -9.37 -0.94 13.91
CA SER A 279 -10.22 -2.00 13.36
C SER A 279 -10.70 -3.04 14.39
N ALA A 280 -10.09 -3.07 15.59
CA ALA A 280 -10.45 -3.96 16.67
C ALA A 280 -11.45 -3.32 17.66
N TYR A 281 -11.66 -2.00 17.60
CA TYR A 281 -12.45 -1.26 18.56
C TYR A 281 -13.95 -1.34 18.25
N SER A 282 -14.73 -1.87 19.17
CA SER A 282 -16.19 -2.02 19.05
C SER A 282 -16.97 -0.76 19.41
N GLY A 283 -16.33 0.23 20.04
CA GLY A 283 -16.99 1.46 20.50
C GLY A 283 -17.64 1.35 21.89
N VAL A 284 -17.52 0.21 22.58
CA VAL A 284 -18.06 -0.03 23.93
C VAL A 284 -17.01 -0.69 24.82
#